data_a7ec5a2fd0a3ccf1554cb6e1b2314b22
#
_entry.id   a7ec5a2fd0a3ccf1554cb6e1b2314b22
#
_cell.length_a   1.000
_cell.length_b   1.000
_cell.length_c   1.000
_cell.angle_alpha   90.00
_cell.angle_beta   90.00
_cell.angle_gamma   90.00
#
_symmetry.space_group_name_H-M   'P 1'
#
loop_
_entity.id
_entity.type
_entity.pdbx_description
1 polymer ?
#
loop_
_entity_poly.entity_id
_entity_poly.type
_entity_poly.pdbx_seq_one_letter_code
_entity_poly.pdbx_strand_id
1 'polypeptide(L)'
;MNETLKREDKVSEKTLNKFLSKIIDEIDFQRKNQEDIAKIIGISSGTLSKNLTGKNQFGFWNLIRLLKLLYAGDINKQRKMLHTFCSVTTSKKNLRIAMEYANAKGDLSLLKLLVEQERKSSLAMNREWAYVYELVLLRSNGTIKKQELLSKLEDHKGSKIIKTNEMKVLCGILTYYTNYDLENYNSLFKYAEMLLPDVDAITDSFI
;
A
#
# COMPACT_ATOMS: atom_id res chain seq x y z
N MET A 1 15.91 25.79 -7.46
CA MET A 1 14.95 24.82 -6.86
C MET A 1 13.87 24.29 -7.83
N ASN A 2 13.66 24.93 -9.00
CA ASN A 2 12.59 24.52 -9.94
C ASN A 2 12.99 23.51 -11.03
N GLU A 3 14.25 23.33 -11.36
CA GLU A 3 14.67 22.41 -12.45
C GLU A 3 14.75 20.94 -12.00
N THR A 4 15.16 20.70 -10.76
CA THR A 4 15.24 19.34 -10.23
C THR A 4 13.85 18.73 -10.06
N LEU A 5 12.87 19.50 -9.56
CA LEU A 5 11.49 19.07 -9.43
C LEU A 5 10.87 18.75 -10.81
N LYS A 6 11.09 19.60 -11.81
CA LYS A 6 10.61 19.34 -13.19
C LYS A 6 11.26 18.11 -13.85
N ARG A 7 12.47 17.75 -13.43
CA ARG A 7 13.19 16.59 -13.94
C ARG A 7 12.69 15.29 -13.30
N GLU A 8 12.39 15.33 -12.00
CA GLU A 8 11.79 14.20 -11.27
C GLU A 8 10.36 13.91 -11.76
N ASP A 9 9.54 14.94 -12.01
CA ASP A 9 8.20 14.80 -12.55
C ASP A 9 8.22 14.16 -13.96
N LYS A 10 9.13 14.58 -14.83
CA LYS A 10 9.27 14.00 -16.19
C LYS A 10 9.75 12.54 -16.17
N VAL A 11 10.64 12.17 -15.24
CA VAL A 11 11.11 10.79 -15.08
C VAL A 11 9.98 9.90 -14.57
N SER A 12 9.17 10.41 -13.63
CA SER A 12 8.00 9.71 -13.10
C SER A 12 6.94 9.48 -14.18
N GLU A 13 6.64 10.50 -15.00
CA GLU A 13 5.69 10.41 -16.11
C GLU A 13 6.13 9.38 -17.17
N LYS A 14 7.39 9.41 -17.59
CA LYS A 14 7.94 8.42 -18.53
C LYS A 14 7.84 7.00 -18.00
N THR A 15 8.11 6.81 -16.72
CA THR A 15 8.03 5.49 -16.08
C THR A 15 6.59 5.02 -15.93
N LEU A 16 5.65 5.93 -15.62
CA LEU A 16 4.22 5.64 -15.59
C LEU A 16 3.72 5.21 -16.96
N ASN A 17 4.05 5.95 -18.01
CA ASN A 17 3.66 5.61 -19.39
C ASN A 17 4.20 4.25 -19.82
N LYS A 18 5.46 3.93 -19.47
CA LYS A 18 6.06 2.61 -19.71
C LYS A 18 5.37 1.50 -18.92
N PHE A 19 4.93 1.79 -17.71
CA PHE A 19 4.14 0.86 -16.90
C PHE A 19 2.78 0.57 -17.55
N LEU A 20 2.05 1.62 -17.94
CA LEU A 20 0.74 1.50 -18.58
C LEU A 20 0.83 0.79 -19.93
N SER A 21 1.84 1.11 -20.76
CA SER A 21 2.09 0.40 -22.02
C SER A 21 2.22 -1.11 -21.79
N LYS A 22 2.99 -1.56 -20.82
CA LYS A 22 3.13 -2.99 -20.52
C LYS A 22 1.82 -3.68 -20.12
N ILE A 23 0.91 -2.95 -19.46
CA ILE A 23 -0.41 -3.48 -19.13
C ILE A 23 -1.25 -3.60 -20.40
N ILE A 24 -1.24 -2.58 -21.26
CA ILE A 24 -1.96 -2.57 -22.53
C ILE A 24 -1.45 -3.70 -23.43
N ASP A 25 -0.12 -3.79 -23.62
CA ASP A 25 0.51 -4.84 -24.42
C ASP A 25 0.10 -6.26 -23.94
N GLU A 26 -0.01 -6.47 -22.61
CA GLU A 26 -0.45 -7.74 -22.06
C GLU A 26 -1.95 -8.02 -22.30
N ILE A 27 -2.79 -7.00 -22.19
CA ILE A 27 -4.23 -7.09 -22.52
C ILE A 27 -4.40 -7.51 -23.98
N ASP A 28 -3.68 -6.86 -24.88
CA ASP A 28 -3.73 -7.11 -26.31
C ASP A 28 -3.16 -8.50 -26.66
N PHE A 29 -2.04 -8.87 -26.05
CA PHE A 29 -1.44 -10.20 -26.21
C PHE A 29 -2.40 -11.32 -25.82
N GLN A 30 -3.10 -11.16 -24.68
CA GLN A 30 -4.10 -12.12 -24.21
C GLN A 30 -5.46 -12.00 -24.94
N ARG A 31 -5.61 -11.05 -25.84
CA ARG A 31 -6.87 -10.78 -26.56
C ARG A 31 -8.07 -10.59 -25.62
N LYS A 32 -7.83 -10.00 -24.46
CA LYS A 32 -8.89 -9.78 -23.46
C LYS A 32 -9.70 -8.52 -23.80
N ASN A 33 -11.02 -8.62 -23.69
CA ASN A 33 -11.90 -7.48 -23.82
C ASN A 33 -11.82 -6.58 -22.59
N GLN A 34 -11.67 -5.26 -22.80
CA GLN A 34 -11.59 -4.28 -21.70
C GLN A 34 -12.88 -4.23 -20.88
N GLU A 35 -14.05 -4.49 -21.46
CA GLU A 35 -15.32 -4.54 -20.71
C GLU A 35 -15.35 -5.70 -19.73
N ASP A 36 -14.89 -6.88 -20.17
CA ASP A 36 -14.81 -8.07 -19.31
C ASP A 36 -13.80 -7.87 -18.19
N ILE A 37 -12.63 -7.27 -18.51
CA ILE A 37 -11.63 -6.93 -17.50
C ILE A 37 -12.23 -5.98 -16.46
N ALA A 38 -12.89 -4.91 -16.90
CA ALA A 38 -13.50 -3.91 -16.02
C ALA A 38 -14.53 -4.55 -15.08
N LYS A 39 -15.37 -5.44 -15.60
CA LYS A 39 -16.36 -6.20 -14.83
C LYS A 39 -15.67 -7.08 -13.76
N ILE A 40 -14.61 -7.82 -14.13
CA ILE A 40 -13.89 -8.71 -13.22
C ILE A 40 -13.23 -7.94 -12.09
N ILE A 41 -12.61 -6.78 -12.39
CA ILE A 41 -11.92 -5.98 -11.37
C ILE A 41 -12.84 -5.04 -10.60
N GLY A 42 -14.14 -4.98 -10.96
CA GLY A 42 -15.18 -4.24 -10.23
C GLY A 42 -15.18 -2.73 -10.51
N ILE A 43 -14.89 -2.30 -11.75
CA ILE A 43 -14.96 -0.88 -12.18
C ILE A 43 -15.71 -0.76 -13.50
N SER A 44 -16.11 0.47 -13.88
CA SER A 44 -16.68 0.70 -15.21
C SER A 44 -15.60 0.64 -16.31
N SER A 45 -16.00 0.26 -17.53
CA SER A 45 -15.11 0.27 -18.70
C SER A 45 -14.52 1.66 -18.97
N GLY A 46 -15.31 2.71 -18.77
CA GLY A 46 -14.83 4.09 -18.87
C GLY A 46 -13.77 4.45 -17.81
N THR A 47 -13.89 3.91 -16.59
CA THR A 47 -12.87 4.07 -15.55
C THR A 47 -11.59 3.32 -15.93
N LEU A 48 -11.70 2.08 -16.40
CA LEU A 48 -10.55 1.31 -16.86
C LEU A 48 -9.81 2.03 -17.98
N SER A 49 -10.54 2.52 -19.01
CA SER A 49 -9.96 3.28 -20.13
C SER A 49 -9.21 4.53 -19.64
N LYS A 50 -9.78 5.31 -18.69
CA LYS A 50 -9.12 6.47 -18.11
C LYS A 50 -7.85 6.08 -17.34
N ASN A 51 -7.86 4.95 -16.64
CA ASN A 51 -6.70 4.44 -15.92
C ASN A 51 -5.59 3.98 -16.87
N LEU A 52 -5.93 3.26 -17.93
CA LEU A 52 -4.99 2.77 -18.95
C LEU A 52 -4.36 3.90 -19.77
N THR A 53 -5.10 4.99 -20.00
CA THR A 53 -4.58 6.18 -20.69
C THR A 53 -3.84 7.17 -19.77
N GLY A 54 -3.70 6.84 -18.47
CA GLY A 54 -3.03 7.71 -17.50
C GLY A 54 -3.82 8.95 -17.09
N LYS A 55 -5.05 9.14 -17.58
CA LYS A 55 -5.94 10.25 -17.16
C LYS A 55 -6.35 10.16 -15.71
N ASN A 56 -6.45 8.93 -15.18
CA ASN A 56 -6.67 8.65 -13.77
C ASN A 56 -5.64 7.62 -13.29
N GLN A 57 -5.32 7.65 -12.00
CA GLN A 57 -4.51 6.58 -11.40
C GLN A 57 -5.40 5.41 -10.99
N PHE A 58 -4.87 4.18 -11.13
CA PHE A 58 -5.51 3.01 -10.56
C PHE A 58 -5.65 3.14 -9.04
N GLY A 59 -6.80 2.75 -8.50
CA GLY A 59 -6.88 2.42 -7.08
C GLY A 59 -6.05 1.17 -6.80
N PHE A 60 -5.41 1.10 -5.63
CA PHE A 60 -4.48 0.02 -5.30
C PHE A 60 -5.09 -1.38 -5.48
N TRP A 61 -6.27 -1.62 -4.92
CA TRP A 61 -6.94 -2.91 -5.01
C TRP A 61 -7.39 -3.28 -6.43
N ASN A 62 -7.84 -2.29 -7.21
CA ASN A 62 -8.20 -2.52 -8.61
C ASN A 62 -6.97 -2.92 -9.43
N LEU A 63 -5.83 -2.30 -9.14
CA LEU A 63 -4.56 -2.70 -9.76
C LEU A 63 -4.17 -4.13 -9.35
N ILE A 64 -4.25 -4.48 -8.06
CA ILE A 64 -3.94 -5.85 -7.61
C ILE A 64 -4.80 -6.88 -8.33
N ARG A 65 -6.13 -6.63 -8.46
CA ARG A 65 -7.04 -7.50 -9.19
C ARG A 65 -6.64 -7.63 -10.67
N LEU A 66 -6.32 -6.49 -11.30
CA LEU A 66 -5.85 -6.47 -12.70
C LEU A 66 -4.56 -7.26 -12.90
N LEU A 67 -3.55 -7.06 -12.03
CA LEU A 67 -2.29 -7.80 -12.12
C LEU A 67 -2.49 -9.31 -11.91
N LYS A 68 -3.35 -9.71 -10.98
CA LYS A 68 -3.71 -11.11 -10.79
C LYS A 68 -4.41 -11.72 -12.02
N LEU A 69 -5.27 -10.94 -12.69
CA LEU A 69 -5.98 -11.38 -13.90
C LEU A 69 -5.02 -11.52 -15.09
N LEU A 70 -4.13 -10.54 -15.30
CA LEU A 70 -3.24 -10.52 -16.46
C LEU A 70 -2.04 -11.45 -16.31
N TYR A 71 -1.52 -11.59 -15.11
CA TYR A 71 -0.33 -12.39 -14.82
C TYR A 71 -0.66 -13.58 -13.90
N ALA A 72 -1.79 -14.26 -14.18
CA ALA A 72 -2.21 -15.42 -13.43
C ALA A 72 -1.10 -16.49 -13.44
N GLY A 73 -0.67 -16.95 -12.23
CA GLY A 73 0.41 -17.91 -12.08
C GLY A 73 1.84 -17.33 -12.08
N ASP A 74 2.06 -16.10 -12.54
CA ASP A 74 3.38 -15.44 -12.50
C ASP A 74 3.46 -14.41 -11.37
N ILE A 75 3.70 -14.91 -10.16
CA ILE A 75 3.81 -14.07 -8.94
C ILE A 75 4.97 -13.08 -9.05
N ASN A 76 6.08 -13.46 -9.70
CA ASN A 76 7.24 -12.60 -9.86
C ASN A 76 6.92 -11.40 -10.77
N LYS A 77 6.18 -11.63 -11.85
CA LYS A 77 5.75 -10.57 -12.76
C LYS A 77 4.74 -9.66 -12.09
N GLN A 78 3.74 -10.22 -11.36
CA GLN A 78 2.80 -9.44 -10.54
C GLN A 78 3.55 -8.52 -9.56
N ARG A 79 4.51 -9.07 -8.80
CA ARG A 79 5.33 -8.34 -7.84
C ARG A 79 6.13 -7.22 -8.50
N LYS A 80 6.81 -7.51 -9.60
CA LYS A 80 7.59 -6.53 -10.36
C LYS A 80 6.73 -5.36 -10.86
N MET A 81 5.55 -5.67 -11.38
CA MET A 81 4.61 -4.65 -11.86
C MET A 81 4.06 -3.80 -10.70
N LEU A 82 3.78 -4.41 -9.55
CA LEU A 82 3.36 -3.70 -8.34
C LEU A 82 4.46 -2.76 -7.83
N HIS A 83 5.71 -3.21 -7.75
CA HIS A 83 6.84 -2.36 -7.38
C HIS A 83 6.97 -1.16 -8.32
N THR A 84 6.84 -1.39 -9.63
CA THR A 84 6.88 -0.31 -10.63
C THR A 84 5.74 0.70 -10.40
N PHE A 85 4.52 0.24 -10.15
CA PHE A 85 3.40 1.13 -9.85
C PHE A 85 3.65 1.96 -8.59
N CYS A 86 4.11 1.32 -7.52
CA CYS A 86 4.38 2.01 -6.25
C CYS A 86 5.48 3.07 -6.37
N SER A 87 6.45 2.87 -7.28
CA SER A 87 7.51 3.87 -7.52
C SER A 87 7.05 5.10 -8.32
N VAL A 88 5.90 5.04 -9.00
CA VAL A 88 5.40 6.13 -9.86
C VAL A 88 4.07 6.71 -9.42
N THR A 89 3.32 6.03 -8.55
CA THR A 89 2.04 6.54 -8.05
C THR A 89 2.24 7.76 -7.16
N THR A 90 1.44 8.80 -7.39
CA THR A 90 1.40 10.00 -6.55
C THR A 90 0.26 9.96 -5.52
N SER A 91 -0.60 8.94 -5.61
CA SER A 91 -1.72 8.77 -4.68
C SER A 91 -1.25 8.38 -3.29
N LYS A 92 -1.31 9.32 -2.36
CA LYS A 92 -0.89 9.11 -0.97
C LYS A 92 -1.71 8.03 -0.25
N LYS A 93 -2.98 7.88 -0.61
CA LYS A 93 -3.82 6.77 -0.13
C LYS A 93 -3.29 5.42 -0.64
N ASN A 94 -2.99 5.31 -1.94
CA ASN A 94 -2.45 4.08 -2.53
C ASN A 94 -1.13 3.67 -1.86
N LEU A 95 -0.26 4.63 -1.54
CA LEU A 95 1.04 4.35 -0.90
C LEU A 95 0.88 3.81 0.53
N ARG A 96 -0.09 4.32 1.32
CA ARG A 96 -0.40 3.75 2.64
C ARG A 96 -0.92 2.32 2.54
N ILE A 97 -1.90 2.08 1.66
CA ILE A 97 -2.45 0.74 1.44
C ILE A 97 -1.35 -0.22 0.94
N ALA A 98 -0.44 0.27 0.10
CA ALA A 98 0.70 -0.52 -0.38
C ALA A 98 1.66 -0.92 0.76
N MET A 99 1.90 -0.05 1.74
CA MET A 99 2.72 -0.39 2.92
C MET A 99 2.07 -1.50 3.75
N GLU A 100 0.76 -1.41 4.00
CA GLU A 100 0.00 -2.47 4.69
C GLU A 100 0.08 -3.79 3.93
N TYR A 101 -0.18 -3.74 2.63
CA TYR A 101 -0.13 -4.91 1.76
C TYR A 101 1.26 -5.56 1.75
N ALA A 102 2.32 -4.75 1.60
CA ALA A 102 3.69 -5.22 1.58
C ALA A 102 4.07 -5.91 2.92
N ASN A 103 3.67 -5.30 4.05
CA ASN A 103 3.87 -5.89 5.37
C ASN A 103 3.10 -7.21 5.52
N ALA A 104 1.81 -7.24 5.18
CA ALA A 104 0.97 -8.45 5.27
C ALA A 104 1.46 -9.60 4.37
N LYS A 105 2.12 -9.28 3.25
CA LYS A 105 2.71 -10.27 2.32
C LYS A 105 4.16 -10.62 2.63
N GLY A 106 4.79 -10.00 3.62
CA GLY A 106 6.21 -10.18 3.92
C GLY A 106 7.12 -9.65 2.79
N ASP A 107 6.62 -8.74 1.93
CA ASP A 107 7.41 -8.11 0.87
C ASP A 107 8.24 -6.96 1.44
N LEU A 108 9.30 -7.31 2.19
CA LEU A 108 10.17 -6.35 2.84
C LEU A 108 10.88 -5.40 1.85
N SER A 109 11.11 -5.84 0.60
CA SER A 109 11.74 -5.00 -0.41
C SER A 109 10.78 -3.90 -0.91
N LEU A 110 9.51 -4.22 -1.11
CA LEU A 110 8.48 -3.23 -1.43
C LEU A 110 8.25 -2.30 -0.23
N LEU A 111 8.15 -2.87 0.98
CA LEU A 111 7.95 -2.08 2.18
C LEU A 111 9.08 -1.07 2.40
N LYS A 112 10.34 -1.47 2.21
CA LYS A 112 11.51 -0.60 2.30
C LYS A 112 11.43 0.56 1.29
N LEU A 113 11.14 0.27 0.02
CA LEU A 113 10.96 1.28 -1.02
C LEU A 113 9.90 2.32 -0.63
N LEU A 114 8.74 1.87 -0.14
CA LEU A 114 7.64 2.73 0.25
C LEU A 114 7.97 3.59 1.48
N VAL A 115 8.63 3.00 2.48
CA VAL A 115 9.09 3.71 3.68
C VAL A 115 10.09 4.82 3.31
N GLU A 116 11.08 4.52 2.49
CA GLU A 116 12.09 5.50 2.03
C GLU A 116 11.43 6.66 1.25
N GLN A 117 10.42 6.36 0.44
CA GLN A 117 9.66 7.35 -0.32
C GLN A 117 8.79 8.22 0.60
N GLU A 118 8.03 7.62 1.51
CA GLU A 118 7.04 8.34 2.31
C GLU A 118 7.61 9.01 3.56
N ARG A 119 8.82 8.69 4.00
CA ARG A 119 9.56 9.49 5.00
C ARG A 119 9.73 10.94 4.58
N LYS A 120 9.80 11.22 3.29
CA LYS A 120 9.94 12.56 2.70
C LYS A 120 8.60 13.16 2.26
N SER A 121 7.49 12.51 2.57
CA SER A 121 6.16 12.97 2.16
C SER A 121 5.82 14.34 2.76
N SER A 122 5.16 15.20 1.99
CA SER A 122 4.58 16.45 2.49
C SER A 122 3.46 16.21 3.51
N LEU A 123 2.77 15.07 3.44
CA LEU A 123 1.69 14.71 4.36
C LEU A 123 2.24 14.08 5.64
N ALA A 124 1.93 14.71 6.79
CA ALA A 124 2.32 14.21 8.10
C ALA A 124 1.87 12.74 8.31
N MET A 125 0.63 12.40 7.97
CA MET A 125 0.10 11.05 8.09
C MET A 125 0.95 10.01 7.35
N ASN A 126 1.44 10.31 6.15
CA ASN A 126 2.28 9.38 5.40
C ASN A 126 3.66 9.21 6.04
N ARG A 127 4.23 10.28 6.60
CA ARG A 127 5.49 10.17 7.37
C ARG A 127 5.33 9.32 8.62
N GLU A 128 4.17 9.44 9.32
CA GLU A 128 3.84 8.61 10.48
C GLU A 128 3.74 7.12 10.11
N TRP A 129 3.06 6.81 9.02
CA TRP A 129 2.98 5.44 8.51
C TRP A 129 4.36 4.91 8.14
N ALA A 130 5.18 5.71 7.46
CA ALA A 130 6.54 5.34 7.12
C ALA A 130 7.39 5.09 8.38
N TYR A 131 7.25 5.91 9.42
CA TYR A 131 7.94 5.70 10.69
C TYR A 131 7.58 4.37 11.35
N VAL A 132 6.29 4.07 11.46
CA VAL A 132 5.82 2.83 12.08
C VAL A 132 6.29 1.60 11.30
N TYR A 133 6.22 1.63 9.98
CA TYR A 133 6.71 0.51 9.16
C TYR A 133 8.24 0.44 9.10
N GLU A 134 8.95 1.54 9.32
CA GLU A 134 10.39 1.50 9.52
C GLU A 134 10.78 0.70 10.78
N LEU A 135 10.04 0.86 11.87
CA LEU A 135 10.26 0.04 13.06
C LEU A 135 10.08 -1.46 12.77
N VAL A 136 9.08 -1.82 11.96
CA VAL A 136 8.88 -3.20 11.49
C VAL A 136 10.10 -3.70 10.70
N LEU A 137 10.62 -2.89 9.78
CA LEU A 137 11.81 -3.23 9.00
C LEU A 137 13.05 -3.39 9.88
N LEU A 138 13.26 -2.49 10.85
CA LEU A 138 14.36 -2.58 11.82
C LEU A 138 14.25 -3.84 12.67
N ARG A 139 13.06 -4.26 13.01
CA ARG A 139 12.84 -5.54 13.71
C ARG A 139 13.12 -6.73 12.81
N SER A 140 12.67 -6.68 11.56
CA SER A 140 12.83 -7.79 10.59
C SER A 140 14.29 -8.06 10.26
N ASN A 141 15.14 -7.04 10.23
CA ASN A 141 16.58 -7.17 9.96
C ASN A 141 17.43 -7.35 11.24
N GLY A 142 16.79 -7.45 12.42
CA GLY A 142 17.47 -7.68 13.69
C GLY A 142 18.12 -6.44 14.33
N THR A 143 17.95 -5.25 13.75
CA THR A 143 18.53 -3.99 14.29
C THR A 143 17.95 -3.64 15.66
N ILE A 144 16.65 -3.89 15.86
CA ILE A 144 15.99 -3.68 17.16
C ILE A 144 15.40 -4.99 17.68
N LYS A 145 15.34 -5.12 19.02
CA LYS A 145 14.73 -6.25 19.69
C LYS A 145 13.20 -6.10 19.81
N LYS A 146 12.51 -7.20 20.13
CA LYS A 146 11.05 -7.23 20.33
C LYS A 146 10.60 -6.16 21.34
N GLN A 147 11.22 -6.11 22.50
CA GLN A 147 10.87 -5.15 23.57
C GLN A 147 11.08 -3.70 23.14
N GLU A 148 12.12 -3.43 22.38
CA GLU A 148 12.39 -2.08 21.86
C GLU A 148 11.33 -1.66 20.83
N LEU A 149 10.92 -2.57 19.93
CA LEU A 149 9.82 -2.30 19.00
C LEU A 149 8.54 -1.96 19.76
N LEU A 150 8.18 -2.77 20.77
CA LEU A 150 6.97 -2.56 21.57
C LEU A 150 7.00 -1.21 22.30
N SER A 151 8.12 -0.86 22.93
CA SER A 151 8.28 0.46 23.57
C SER A 151 8.11 1.60 22.59
N LYS A 152 8.77 1.52 21.43
CA LYS A 152 8.66 2.58 20.39
C LYS A 152 7.24 2.71 19.82
N LEU A 153 6.49 1.61 19.67
CA LEU A 153 5.10 1.65 19.22
C LEU A 153 4.19 2.29 20.29
N GLU A 154 4.41 1.99 21.57
CA GLU A 154 3.63 2.58 22.66
C GLU A 154 3.96 4.06 22.85
N ASP A 155 5.23 4.45 22.79
CA ASP A 155 5.69 5.84 22.82
C ASP A 155 5.06 6.64 21.66
N HIS A 156 5.08 6.06 20.46
CA HIS A 156 4.47 6.68 19.28
C HIS A 156 2.96 6.83 19.45
N LYS A 157 2.27 5.82 19.96
CA LYS A 157 0.84 5.84 20.29
C LYS A 157 0.53 6.86 21.39
N GLY A 158 1.42 7.07 22.36
CA GLY A 158 1.36 8.09 23.43
C GLY A 158 1.69 9.52 22.99
N SER A 159 2.44 9.72 21.89
CA SER A 159 2.95 11.05 21.45
C SER A 159 1.83 12.02 21.05
N LYS A 160 2.10 13.35 21.10
CA LYS A 160 1.14 14.41 20.72
C LYS A 160 1.02 14.64 19.20
N ILE A 161 1.74 13.88 18.40
CA ILE A 161 1.69 13.96 16.93
C ILE A 161 0.30 13.53 16.44
N ILE A 162 -0.17 14.11 15.35
CA ILE A 162 -1.52 13.88 14.80
C ILE A 162 -1.83 12.39 14.70
N LYS A 163 -2.73 11.93 15.55
CA LYS A 163 -3.13 10.52 15.58
C LYS A 163 -4.54 10.40 15.06
N THR A 164 -4.62 9.87 13.88
CA THR A 164 -5.87 9.31 13.39
C THR A 164 -6.17 8.00 14.15
N ASN A 165 -7.41 7.63 14.23
CA ASN A 165 -7.80 6.31 14.76
C ASN A 165 -7.11 5.19 13.99
N GLU A 166 -6.95 5.33 12.67
CA GLU A 166 -6.20 4.42 11.79
C GLU A 166 -4.78 4.16 12.32
N MET A 167 -4.06 5.20 12.73
CA MET A 167 -2.70 5.04 13.25
C MET A 167 -2.67 4.33 14.61
N LYS A 168 -3.62 4.63 15.50
CA LYS A 168 -3.73 3.94 16.79
C LYS A 168 -4.02 2.46 16.60
N VAL A 169 -4.89 2.15 15.65
CA VAL A 169 -5.23 0.77 15.28
C VAL A 169 -4.03 0.06 14.69
N LEU A 170 -3.30 0.68 13.75
CA LEU A 170 -2.08 0.11 13.17
C LEU A 170 -1.06 -0.22 14.26
N CYS A 171 -0.76 0.73 15.17
CA CYS A 171 0.14 0.46 16.29
C CYS A 171 -0.35 -0.69 17.18
N GLY A 172 -1.67 -0.76 17.45
CA GLY A 172 -2.28 -1.83 18.22
C GLY A 172 -2.13 -3.20 17.54
N ILE A 173 -2.42 -3.28 16.25
CA ILE A 173 -2.26 -4.49 15.44
C ILE A 173 -0.79 -4.94 15.44
N LEU A 174 0.15 -4.05 15.20
CA LEU A 174 1.57 -4.38 15.20
C LEU A 174 2.07 -4.81 16.59
N THR A 175 1.58 -4.18 17.65
CA THR A 175 1.85 -4.59 19.05
C THR A 175 1.35 -6.01 19.30
N TYR A 176 0.13 -6.31 18.87
CA TYR A 176 -0.43 -7.65 18.99
C TYR A 176 0.41 -8.70 18.24
N TYR A 177 0.66 -8.50 16.96
CA TYR A 177 1.47 -9.45 16.18
C TYR A 177 2.89 -9.60 16.72
N THR A 178 3.46 -8.53 17.27
CA THR A 178 4.80 -8.57 17.87
C THR A 178 4.81 -9.39 19.15
N ASN A 179 3.77 -9.30 19.96
CA ASN A 179 3.66 -10.05 21.21
C ASN A 179 3.32 -11.52 20.99
N TYR A 180 2.49 -11.81 19.99
CA TYR A 180 1.95 -13.16 19.75
C TYR A 180 1.42 -13.82 21.02
N ASP A 181 0.73 -13.03 21.85
CA ASP A 181 0.27 -13.44 23.16
C ASP A 181 -1.25 -13.56 23.12
N LEU A 182 -1.76 -14.78 23.34
CA LEU A 182 -3.19 -15.07 23.34
C LEU A 182 -3.96 -14.28 24.42
N GLU A 183 -3.28 -13.85 25.47
CA GLU A 183 -3.91 -13.04 26.54
C GLU A 183 -4.21 -11.60 26.08
N ASN A 184 -3.61 -11.13 25.00
CA ASN A 184 -3.89 -9.81 24.42
C ASN A 184 -5.05 -9.78 23.40
N TYR A 185 -5.83 -10.86 23.27
CA TYR A 185 -7.05 -10.88 22.46
C TYR A 185 -7.99 -9.70 22.78
N ASN A 186 -8.12 -9.34 24.05
CA ASN A 186 -8.95 -8.22 24.49
C ASN A 186 -8.48 -6.86 23.92
N SER A 187 -7.17 -6.67 23.75
CA SER A 187 -6.61 -5.48 23.13
C SER A 187 -6.89 -5.45 21.63
N LEU A 188 -6.83 -6.60 20.95
CA LEU A 188 -7.18 -6.72 19.54
C LEU A 188 -8.67 -6.44 19.31
N PHE A 189 -9.55 -7.00 20.12
CA PHE A 189 -10.99 -6.73 20.08
C PHE A 189 -11.29 -5.26 20.31
N LYS A 190 -10.64 -4.61 21.28
CA LYS A 190 -10.80 -3.19 21.53
C LYS A 190 -10.38 -2.32 20.34
N TYR A 191 -9.30 -2.70 19.63
CA TYR A 191 -8.88 -2.00 18.41
C TYR A 191 -9.79 -2.32 17.23
N ALA A 192 -10.29 -3.54 17.12
CA ALA A 192 -11.29 -3.91 16.12
C ALA A 192 -12.61 -3.15 16.33
N GLU A 193 -13.11 -3.04 17.56
CA GLU A 193 -14.32 -2.25 17.90
C GLU A 193 -14.16 -0.78 17.57
N MET A 194 -12.96 -0.21 17.68
CA MET A 194 -12.69 1.18 17.24
C MET A 194 -12.77 1.35 15.72
N LEU A 195 -12.63 0.26 14.96
CA LEU A 195 -12.75 0.22 13.49
C LEU A 195 -14.17 -0.19 13.04
N LEU A 196 -14.91 -0.87 13.88
CA LEU A 196 -16.22 -1.47 13.55
C LEU A 196 -17.27 -0.48 13.02
N PRO A 197 -17.32 0.81 13.37
CA PRO A 197 -18.23 1.73 12.70
C PRO A 197 -18.00 1.86 11.20
N ASP A 198 -16.79 1.53 10.75
CA ASP A 198 -16.38 1.61 9.33
C ASP A 198 -16.24 0.22 8.68
N VAL A 199 -16.43 -0.89 9.43
CA VAL A 199 -16.24 -2.26 8.92
C VAL A 199 -17.34 -2.64 7.94
N ASP A 200 -18.55 -2.12 8.08
CA ASP A 200 -19.61 -2.33 7.08
C ASP A 200 -19.24 -1.73 5.71
N ALA A 201 -18.44 -0.66 5.70
CA ALA A 201 -17.87 -0.10 4.48
C ALA A 201 -16.66 -0.90 3.95
N ILE A 202 -16.02 -1.72 4.79
CA ILE A 202 -14.85 -2.52 4.44
C ILE A 202 -15.27 -3.93 3.97
N THR A 203 -16.31 -4.53 4.53
CA THR A 203 -16.82 -5.84 4.13
C THR A 203 -17.32 -5.87 2.70
N ASP A 204 -17.93 -4.80 2.21
CA ASP A 204 -18.33 -4.67 0.80
C ASP A 204 -17.14 -4.55 -0.17
N SER A 205 -15.93 -4.34 0.33
CA SER A 205 -14.70 -4.26 -0.48
C SER A 205 -13.86 -5.54 -0.47
N PHE A 206 -14.23 -6.55 0.34
CA PHE A 206 -13.49 -7.82 0.47
C PHE A 206 -14.22 -9.03 -0.13
N ILE A 207 -15.49 -8.86 -0.58
CA ILE A 207 -16.23 -9.83 -1.38
C ILE A 207 -16.17 -9.41 -2.84
#